data_cc54a3ee8a52ad721b336155e38cc98e
#
_entry.id   cc54a3ee8a52ad721b336155e38cc98e
#
_cell.length_a   1.000
_cell.length_b   1.000
_cell.length_c   1.000
_cell.angle_alpha   90.00
_cell.angle_beta   90.00
_cell.angle_gamma   90.00
#
_symmetry.space_group_name_H-M   'P 1'
#
loop_
_entity.id
_entity.type
_entity.pdbx_description
1 polymer ?
#
loop_
_entity_poly.entity_id
_entity_poly.type
_entity_poly.pdbx_seq_one_letter_code
_entity_poly.pdbx_strand_id
1 'polypeptide(L)'
;MLSKTPPMGFNTWNTFGENINEQLIKETADKMVELGLRDCGYEYLVIDDCWSKRERDPQTGKIVPDEEKFPNGMKAVSDYVHSKGLKFGMYSCAGVRTCAGYPSSYDHEYLDAETFAEYGVDFLKYDFCYKPDSANGPLLYRKMGMALRACGREILFSACNWGN
;
A
#
# COMPACT_ATOMS: atom_id res chain seq x y z
N MET A 1 10.95 15.29 6.80
CA MET A 1 10.59 15.14 5.37
C MET A 1 10.95 13.72 4.98
N LEU A 2 9.98 12.88 4.64
CA LEU A 2 10.14 11.44 4.38
C LEU A 2 10.92 11.13 3.10
N SER A 3 10.90 12.02 2.11
CA SER A 3 11.71 11.90 0.90
C SER A 3 12.25 13.27 0.49
N LYS A 4 13.55 13.38 0.24
CA LYS A 4 14.19 14.59 -0.29
C LYS A 4 14.25 14.60 -1.81
N THR A 5 14.14 13.43 -2.42
CA THR A 5 14.12 13.17 -3.86
C THR A 5 12.92 12.28 -4.18
N PRO A 6 12.47 12.18 -5.44
CA PRO A 6 11.43 11.22 -5.82
C PRO A 6 11.81 9.81 -5.35
N PRO A 7 10.90 9.09 -4.68
CA PRO A 7 11.17 7.72 -4.24
C PRO A 7 11.38 6.81 -5.46
N MET A 8 12.37 5.94 -5.39
CA MET A 8 12.62 4.93 -6.41
C MET A 8 12.32 3.54 -5.85
N GLY A 9 11.74 2.69 -6.67
CA GLY A 9 11.37 1.34 -6.26
C GLY A 9 10.64 0.57 -7.35
N PHE A 10 10.11 -0.57 -6.96
CA PHE A 10 9.32 -1.44 -7.82
C PHE A 10 7.88 -1.51 -7.28
N ASN A 11 6.92 -1.32 -8.17
CA ASN A 11 5.49 -1.51 -7.90
C ASN A 11 4.98 -2.69 -8.73
N THR A 12 4.19 -3.56 -8.16
CA THR A 12 3.79 -4.84 -8.76
C THR A 12 2.84 -4.71 -9.95
N TRP A 13 2.09 -3.61 -10.08
CA TRP A 13 0.95 -3.52 -11.00
C TRP A 13 1.30 -3.76 -12.47
N ASN A 14 2.27 -3.02 -12.97
CA ASN A 14 2.58 -3.07 -14.41
C ASN A 14 3.18 -4.41 -14.87
N THR A 15 3.73 -5.19 -13.95
CA THR A 15 4.37 -6.47 -14.28
C THR A 15 3.44 -7.64 -13.97
N PHE A 16 2.76 -7.62 -12.84
CA PHE A 16 2.04 -8.79 -12.33
C PHE A 16 0.52 -8.60 -12.25
N GLY A 17 0.02 -7.34 -12.29
CA GLY A 17 -1.41 -7.07 -12.13
C GLY A 17 -1.94 -7.67 -10.83
N GLU A 18 -3.00 -8.48 -10.94
CA GLU A 18 -3.62 -9.18 -9.81
C GLU A 18 -2.89 -10.47 -9.37
N ASN A 19 -1.92 -10.94 -10.16
CA ASN A 19 -1.20 -12.19 -9.93
C ASN A 19 -0.05 -11.98 -8.95
N ILE A 20 -0.37 -11.61 -7.73
CA ILE A 20 0.56 -11.37 -6.64
C ILE A 20 0.32 -12.34 -5.49
N ASN A 21 1.38 -12.73 -4.80
CA ASN A 21 1.34 -13.53 -3.59
C ASN A 21 2.61 -13.30 -2.74
N GLU A 22 2.60 -13.83 -1.52
CA GLU A 22 3.68 -13.67 -0.56
C GLU A 22 5.05 -14.12 -1.11
N GLN A 23 5.08 -15.28 -1.80
CA GLN A 23 6.32 -15.82 -2.35
C GLN A 23 6.91 -14.90 -3.43
N LEU A 24 6.08 -14.42 -4.35
CA LEU A 24 6.49 -13.48 -5.39
C LEU A 24 7.10 -12.19 -4.82
N ILE A 25 6.51 -11.66 -3.74
CA ILE A 25 7.03 -10.44 -3.10
C ILE A 25 8.40 -10.71 -2.46
N LYS A 26 8.56 -11.85 -1.79
CA LYS A 26 9.85 -12.24 -1.20
C LYS A 26 10.93 -12.43 -2.25
N GLU A 27 10.61 -13.13 -3.34
CA GLU A 27 11.54 -13.32 -4.47
C GLU A 27 11.90 -11.99 -5.15
N THR A 28 10.93 -11.08 -5.28
CA THR A 28 11.18 -9.74 -5.83
C THR A 28 12.14 -8.95 -4.93
N ALA A 29 11.95 -9.00 -3.60
CA ALA A 29 12.85 -8.35 -2.65
C ALA A 29 14.28 -8.92 -2.76
N ASP A 30 14.41 -10.24 -2.87
CA ASP A 30 15.70 -10.90 -3.05
C ASP A 30 16.39 -10.46 -4.36
N LYS A 31 15.63 -10.40 -5.45
CA LYS A 31 16.15 -9.95 -6.74
C LYS A 31 16.55 -8.48 -6.76
N MET A 32 15.83 -7.61 -6.07
CA MET A 32 16.21 -6.19 -5.95
C MET A 32 17.58 -6.04 -5.25
N VAL A 33 17.86 -6.88 -4.28
CA VAL A 33 19.17 -6.89 -3.60
C VAL A 33 20.26 -7.57 -4.45
N GLU A 34 19.97 -8.75 -4.99
CA GLU A 34 20.91 -9.54 -5.81
C GLU A 34 21.40 -8.77 -7.04
N LEU A 35 20.50 -8.04 -7.69
CA LEU A 35 20.80 -7.21 -8.87
C LEU A 35 21.41 -5.84 -8.52
N GLY A 36 21.62 -5.53 -7.24
CA GLY A 36 22.19 -4.26 -6.79
C GLY A 36 21.24 -3.05 -6.92
N LEU A 37 19.95 -3.27 -7.20
CA LEU A 37 18.97 -2.18 -7.36
C LEU A 37 18.82 -1.37 -6.07
N ARG A 38 18.77 -2.04 -4.91
CA ARG A 38 18.72 -1.39 -3.60
C ARG A 38 19.90 -0.42 -3.43
N ASP A 39 21.11 -0.86 -3.76
CA ASP A 39 22.34 -0.09 -3.58
C ASP A 39 22.46 1.07 -4.59
N CYS A 40 21.66 1.02 -5.68
CA CYS A 40 21.45 2.11 -6.61
C CYS A 40 20.30 3.07 -6.20
N GLY A 41 19.68 2.85 -5.03
CA GLY A 41 18.63 3.72 -4.49
C GLY A 41 17.19 3.29 -4.79
N TYR A 42 16.95 2.13 -5.41
CA TYR A 42 15.62 1.55 -5.57
C TYR A 42 15.20 0.86 -4.26
N GLU A 43 14.77 1.65 -3.29
CA GLU A 43 14.56 1.21 -1.91
C GLU A 43 13.16 0.68 -1.63
N TYR A 44 12.15 1.04 -2.45
CA TYR A 44 10.76 0.70 -2.19
C TYR A 44 10.31 -0.52 -2.98
N LEU A 45 9.70 -1.49 -2.30
CA LEU A 45 8.95 -2.58 -2.90
C LEU A 45 7.47 -2.41 -2.52
N VAL A 46 6.63 -2.12 -3.52
CA VAL A 46 5.23 -1.73 -3.32
C VAL A 46 4.30 -2.79 -3.89
N ILE A 47 3.46 -3.36 -3.04
CA ILE A 47 2.31 -4.18 -3.45
C ILE A 47 1.19 -3.23 -3.89
N ASP A 48 0.71 -3.39 -5.12
CA ASP A 48 -0.41 -2.63 -5.67
C ASP A 48 -1.76 -3.26 -5.30
N ASP A 49 -2.82 -3.03 -6.05
CA ASP A 49 -4.18 -3.52 -5.81
C ASP A 49 -4.26 -5.06 -5.72
N CYS A 50 -5.39 -5.60 -5.31
CA CYS A 50 -5.69 -7.04 -5.24
C CYS A 50 -4.96 -7.83 -4.13
N TRP A 51 -4.47 -7.17 -3.09
CA TRP A 51 -3.79 -7.82 -1.96
C TRP A 51 -4.75 -8.29 -0.86
N SER A 52 -5.93 -7.69 -0.76
CA SER A 52 -6.90 -7.93 0.31
C SER A 52 -7.99 -8.92 -0.07
N LYS A 53 -8.78 -9.36 0.91
CA LYS A 53 -10.08 -9.97 0.69
C LYS A 53 -11.03 -9.01 -0.01
N ARG A 54 -12.08 -9.53 -0.63
CA ARG A 54 -13.12 -8.74 -1.33
C ARG A 54 -14.02 -7.94 -0.39
N GLU A 55 -13.99 -8.23 0.90
CA GLU A 55 -14.76 -7.55 1.93
C GLU A 55 -13.89 -7.27 3.15
N ARG A 56 -14.24 -6.23 3.89
CA ARG A 56 -13.64 -5.93 5.18
C ARG A 56 -14.01 -7.01 6.20
N ASP A 57 -13.14 -7.22 7.18
CA ASP A 57 -13.45 -8.06 8.31
C ASP A 57 -14.69 -7.52 9.05
N PRO A 58 -15.77 -8.32 9.21
CA PRO A 58 -17.04 -7.84 9.75
C PRO A 58 -17.00 -7.51 11.25
N GLN A 59 -15.98 -8.00 11.97
CA GLN A 59 -15.87 -7.78 13.41
C GLN A 59 -15.04 -6.52 13.71
N THR A 60 -13.97 -6.28 12.94
CA THR A 60 -13.03 -5.21 13.18
C THR A 60 -13.18 -4.03 12.22
N GLY A 61 -13.84 -4.23 11.09
CA GLY A 61 -13.93 -3.25 9.99
C GLY A 61 -12.63 -3.08 9.20
N LYS A 62 -11.56 -3.79 9.55
CA LYS A 62 -10.25 -3.66 8.88
C LYS A 62 -10.27 -4.27 7.48
N ILE A 63 -9.47 -3.70 6.57
CA ILE A 63 -9.07 -4.38 5.35
C ILE A 63 -8.06 -5.46 5.75
N VAL A 64 -8.34 -6.71 5.38
CA VAL A 64 -7.49 -7.85 5.73
C VAL A 64 -6.89 -8.47 4.47
N PRO A 65 -5.66 -8.99 4.54
CA PRO A 65 -5.03 -9.65 3.40
C PRO A 65 -5.82 -10.88 2.97
N ASP A 66 -5.73 -11.21 1.69
CA ASP A 66 -6.19 -12.46 1.15
C ASP A 66 -5.29 -13.59 1.66
N GLU A 67 -5.84 -14.52 2.45
CA GLU A 67 -5.09 -15.60 3.11
C GLU A 67 -4.55 -16.64 2.11
N GLU A 68 -5.16 -16.78 0.92
CA GLU A 68 -4.64 -17.66 -0.13
C GLU A 68 -3.37 -17.07 -0.75
N LYS A 69 -3.34 -15.74 -0.90
CA LYS A 69 -2.19 -15.01 -1.46
C LYS A 69 -1.10 -14.74 -0.40
N PHE A 70 -1.50 -14.41 0.82
CA PHE A 70 -0.63 -13.97 1.91
C PHE A 70 -0.92 -14.75 3.20
N PRO A 71 -0.60 -16.05 3.24
CA PRO A 71 -0.98 -16.95 4.34
C PRO A 71 -0.37 -16.57 5.69
N ASN A 72 0.78 -15.88 5.69
CA ASN A 72 1.42 -15.41 6.92
C ASN A 72 1.08 -13.95 7.28
N GLY A 73 0.17 -13.34 6.50
CA GLY A 73 -0.27 -11.96 6.70
C GLY A 73 0.73 -10.90 6.26
N MET A 74 0.27 -9.67 6.18
CA MET A 74 1.05 -8.55 5.60
C MET A 74 2.25 -8.15 6.47
N LYS A 75 2.16 -8.31 7.79
CA LYS A 75 3.26 -8.01 8.70
C LYS A 75 4.49 -8.90 8.44
N ALA A 76 4.27 -10.20 8.18
CA ALA A 76 5.36 -11.12 7.87
C ALA A 76 6.04 -10.78 6.53
N VAL A 77 5.26 -10.34 5.54
CA VAL A 77 5.78 -9.87 4.25
C VAL A 77 6.63 -8.61 4.43
N SER A 78 6.09 -7.63 5.17
CA SER A 78 6.80 -6.39 5.50
C SER A 78 8.12 -6.65 6.22
N ASP A 79 8.10 -7.50 7.25
CA ASP A 79 9.30 -7.85 8.01
C ASP A 79 10.37 -8.51 7.12
N TYR A 80 9.95 -9.36 6.19
CA TYR A 80 10.87 -9.95 5.22
C TYR A 80 11.51 -8.89 4.32
N VAL A 81 10.70 -7.98 3.75
CA VAL A 81 11.18 -6.87 2.91
C VAL A 81 12.16 -5.99 3.69
N HIS A 82 11.82 -5.64 4.93
CA HIS A 82 12.70 -4.88 5.82
C HIS A 82 14.02 -5.61 6.13
N SER A 83 13.99 -6.94 6.29
CA SER A 83 15.19 -7.74 6.52
C SER A 83 16.21 -7.68 5.37
N LYS A 84 15.74 -7.31 4.16
CA LYS A 84 16.57 -7.07 2.97
C LYS A 84 17.10 -5.64 2.87
N GLY A 85 16.79 -4.77 3.84
CA GLY A 85 17.15 -3.35 3.83
C GLY A 85 16.32 -2.54 2.83
N LEU A 86 15.15 -3.05 2.43
CA LEU A 86 14.17 -2.38 1.58
C LEU A 86 13.04 -1.78 2.44
N LYS A 87 12.27 -0.88 1.85
CA LYS A 87 11.06 -0.30 2.42
C LYS A 87 9.82 -0.93 1.79
N PHE A 88 8.81 -1.21 2.62
CA PHE A 88 7.60 -1.89 2.19
C PHE A 88 6.48 -0.89 1.89
N GLY A 89 5.86 -1.01 0.72
CA GLY A 89 4.73 -0.19 0.30
C GLY A 89 3.47 -1.00 0.05
N MET A 90 2.33 -0.34 0.23
CA MET A 90 1.00 -0.90 -0.06
C MET A 90 0.16 0.09 -0.86
N TYR A 91 -1.04 -0.37 -1.24
CA TYR A 91 -2.01 0.34 -2.05
C TYR A 91 -3.36 0.45 -1.35
N SER A 92 -4.02 1.58 -1.52
CA SER A 92 -5.44 1.79 -1.26
C SER A 92 -6.01 2.85 -2.20
N CYS A 93 -7.25 3.28 -1.98
CA CYS A 93 -7.95 4.20 -2.86
C CYS A 93 -8.81 5.18 -2.06
N ALA A 94 -8.97 6.39 -2.59
CA ALA A 94 -9.79 7.45 -2.02
C ALA A 94 -11.29 7.32 -2.33
N GLY A 95 -11.69 6.48 -3.29
CA GLY A 95 -13.09 6.22 -3.59
C GLY A 95 -13.64 5.03 -2.83
N VAL A 96 -14.89 4.67 -3.08
CA VAL A 96 -15.61 3.61 -2.33
C VAL A 96 -15.10 2.20 -2.62
N ARG A 97 -14.35 2.02 -3.70
CA ARG A 97 -13.64 0.77 -4.06
C ARG A 97 -12.33 1.10 -4.72
N THR A 98 -11.40 0.13 -4.68
CA THR A 98 -10.16 0.20 -5.46
C THR A 98 -10.45 0.04 -6.96
N CYS A 99 -9.46 0.31 -7.82
CA CYS A 99 -9.64 0.19 -9.28
C CYS A 99 -10.03 -1.24 -9.71
N ALA A 100 -9.59 -2.27 -8.98
CA ALA A 100 -9.99 -3.66 -9.20
C ALA A 100 -11.24 -4.10 -8.40
N GLY A 101 -11.93 -3.14 -7.73
CA GLY A 101 -13.19 -3.39 -7.04
C GLY A 101 -13.08 -3.97 -5.64
N TYR A 102 -11.90 -3.89 -5.02
CA TYR A 102 -11.66 -4.30 -3.64
C TYR A 102 -12.10 -3.23 -2.63
N PRO A 103 -12.15 -3.54 -1.32
CA PRO A 103 -12.34 -2.54 -0.28
C PRO A 103 -11.28 -1.42 -0.36
N SER A 104 -11.74 -0.19 -0.17
CA SER A 104 -10.89 1.01 -0.18
C SER A 104 -10.95 1.72 1.16
N SER A 105 -10.15 2.79 1.33
CA SER A 105 -10.11 3.53 2.60
C SER A 105 -11.17 4.62 2.73
N TYR A 106 -12.09 4.78 1.78
CA TYR A 106 -13.18 5.76 1.87
C TYR A 106 -13.99 5.56 3.16
N ASP A 107 -14.13 6.62 3.95
CA ASP A 107 -14.76 6.66 5.29
C ASP A 107 -14.11 5.76 6.37
N HIS A 108 -12.94 5.17 6.08
CA HIS A 108 -12.19 4.33 7.02
C HIS A 108 -10.72 4.76 7.13
N GLU A 109 -10.37 5.97 6.72
CA GLU A 109 -8.98 6.41 6.52
C GLU A 109 -8.14 6.26 7.79
N TYR A 110 -8.68 6.57 8.97
CA TYR A 110 -7.96 6.45 10.24
C TYR A 110 -7.73 4.99 10.64
N LEU A 111 -8.75 4.15 10.53
CA LEU A 111 -8.66 2.72 10.80
C LEU A 111 -7.65 2.03 9.88
N ASP A 112 -7.68 2.39 8.60
CA ASP A 112 -6.78 1.81 7.61
C ASP A 112 -5.34 2.33 7.79
N ALA A 113 -5.16 3.60 8.11
CA ALA A 113 -3.83 4.15 8.41
C ALA A 113 -3.18 3.45 9.63
N GLU A 114 -3.96 3.19 10.69
CA GLU A 114 -3.52 2.40 11.85
C GLU A 114 -3.17 0.96 11.42
N THR A 115 -4.01 0.34 10.59
CA THR A 115 -3.78 -1.01 10.06
C THR A 115 -2.51 -1.07 9.21
N PHE A 116 -2.27 -0.09 8.34
CA PHE A 116 -1.02 0.01 7.58
C PHE A 116 0.20 0.21 8.49
N ALA A 117 0.07 0.99 9.55
CA ALA A 117 1.14 1.13 10.54
C ALA A 117 1.43 -0.19 11.27
N GLU A 118 0.40 -0.95 11.68
CA GLU A 118 0.54 -2.28 12.27
C GLU A 118 1.24 -3.26 11.32
N TYR A 119 0.95 -3.20 10.02
CA TYR A 119 1.62 -4.02 8.99
C TYR A 119 3.07 -3.58 8.72
N GLY A 120 3.49 -2.42 9.21
CA GLY A 120 4.86 -1.92 8.99
C GLY A 120 5.06 -1.24 7.63
N VAL A 121 4.02 -0.66 7.07
CA VAL A 121 4.07 0.04 5.77
C VAL A 121 4.89 1.32 5.87
N ASP A 122 5.75 1.58 4.87
CA ASP A 122 6.58 2.79 4.73
C ASP A 122 6.11 3.70 3.59
N PHE A 123 5.26 3.18 2.70
CA PHE A 123 4.80 3.88 1.49
C PHE A 123 3.37 3.47 1.17
N LEU A 124 2.47 4.43 0.98
CA LEU A 124 1.11 4.17 0.56
C LEU A 124 0.84 4.84 -0.80
N LYS A 125 0.63 4.03 -1.85
CA LYS A 125 0.01 4.50 -3.10
C LYS A 125 -1.48 4.64 -2.87
N TYR A 126 -2.04 5.82 -3.17
CA TYR A 126 -3.44 6.14 -2.91
C TYR A 126 -4.13 6.61 -4.18
N ASP A 127 -5.01 5.77 -4.72
CA ASP A 127 -5.66 5.95 -6.01
C ASP A 127 -6.99 6.71 -5.92
N PHE A 128 -7.69 6.90 -7.05
CA PHE A 128 -8.86 7.76 -7.16
C PHE A 128 -10.07 7.11 -7.86
N CYS A 129 -10.12 5.77 -7.92
CA CYS A 129 -11.18 5.00 -8.57
C CYS A 129 -12.49 5.06 -7.78
N TYR A 130 -13.61 4.92 -8.48
CA TYR A 130 -14.97 4.81 -7.89
C TYR A 130 -15.30 5.89 -6.84
N LYS A 131 -14.81 7.11 -7.03
CA LYS A 131 -15.20 8.23 -6.18
C LYS A 131 -16.66 8.61 -6.43
N PRO A 132 -17.45 8.97 -5.41
CA PRO A 132 -18.77 9.59 -5.62
C PRO A 132 -18.63 10.89 -6.42
N ASP A 133 -19.58 11.19 -7.29
CA ASP A 133 -19.58 12.42 -8.12
C ASP A 133 -19.56 13.71 -7.26
N SER A 134 -20.17 13.64 -6.08
CA SER A 134 -20.21 14.75 -5.11
C SER A 134 -18.93 14.85 -4.28
N ALA A 135 -17.99 13.90 -4.37
CA ALA A 135 -16.81 13.89 -3.53
C ALA A 135 -15.78 14.93 -3.97
N ASN A 136 -15.25 15.66 -3.01
CA ASN A 136 -14.16 16.60 -3.21
C ASN A 136 -12.82 15.86 -3.08
N GLY A 137 -12.11 15.65 -4.19
CA GLY A 137 -10.84 14.94 -4.24
C GLY A 137 -9.80 15.49 -3.26
N PRO A 138 -9.49 16.79 -3.25
CA PRO A 138 -8.57 17.39 -2.28
C PRO A 138 -8.91 17.09 -0.81
N LEU A 139 -10.18 17.04 -0.45
CA LEU A 139 -10.60 16.69 0.92
C LEU A 139 -10.36 15.22 1.24
N LEU A 140 -10.61 14.30 0.30
CA LEU A 140 -10.34 12.87 0.47
C LEU A 140 -8.85 12.61 0.72
N TYR A 141 -7.99 13.19 -0.12
CA TYR A 141 -6.54 13.06 0.04
C TYR A 141 -6.03 13.71 1.33
N ARG A 142 -6.58 14.88 1.69
CA ARG A 142 -6.26 15.54 2.96
C ARG A 142 -6.65 14.66 4.16
N LYS A 143 -7.83 14.02 4.13
CA LYS A 143 -8.31 13.14 5.21
C LYS A 143 -7.35 11.96 5.42
N MET A 144 -6.97 11.24 4.34
CA MET A 144 -5.97 10.19 4.43
C MET A 144 -4.60 10.72 4.89
N GLY A 145 -4.14 11.84 4.37
CA GLY A 145 -2.88 12.45 4.80
C GLY A 145 -2.87 12.86 6.29
N MET A 146 -4.02 13.22 6.86
CA MET A 146 -4.16 13.46 8.30
C MET A 146 -4.13 12.14 9.09
N ALA A 147 -4.82 11.11 8.60
CA ALA A 147 -4.83 9.78 9.20
C ALA A 147 -3.42 9.17 9.27
N LEU A 148 -2.68 9.24 8.16
CA LEU A 148 -1.29 8.76 8.11
C LEU A 148 -0.35 9.51 9.07
N ARG A 149 -0.58 10.81 9.30
CA ARG A 149 0.19 11.56 10.32
C ARG A 149 -0.16 11.17 11.74
N ALA A 150 -1.36 10.69 11.97
CA ALA A 150 -1.86 10.30 13.30
C ALA A 150 -1.55 8.84 13.67
N CYS A 151 -1.24 7.98 12.71
CA CYS A 151 -1.10 6.53 12.93
C CYS A 151 0.16 6.08 13.70
N GLY A 152 1.04 7.02 14.06
CA GLY A 152 2.26 6.72 14.84
C GLY A 152 3.42 6.14 14.04
N ARG A 153 3.30 6.01 12.71
CA ARG A 153 4.37 5.55 11.81
C ARG A 153 4.59 6.56 10.68
N GLU A 154 5.85 6.74 10.29
CA GLU A 154 6.17 7.54 9.12
C GLU A 154 5.88 6.75 7.83
N ILE A 155 4.81 7.15 7.11
CA ILE A 155 4.39 6.54 5.85
C ILE A 155 4.45 7.60 4.75
N LEU A 156 5.22 7.36 3.69
CA LEU A 156 5.26 8.24 2.54
C LEU A 156 3.93 8.12 1.77
N PHE A 157 3.25 9.26 1.60
CA PHE A 157 1.96 9.31 0.93
C PHE A 157 2.14 9.63 -0.56
N SER A 158 1.84 8.67 -1.42
CA SER A 158 1.95 8.78 -2.88
C SER A 158 0.57 8.92 -3.51
N ALA A 159 0.22 10.14 -3.89
CA ALA A 159 -1.07 10.44 -4.52
C ALA A 159 -1.08 9.99 -5.98
N CYS A 160 -2.09 9.19 -6.34
CA CYS A 160 -2.42 8.78 -7.72
C CYS A 160 -3.80 9.37 -8.07
N ASN A 161 -3.88 10.69 -8.20
CA ASN A 161 -5.13 11.44 -8.31
C ASN A 161 -5.49 11.84 -9.75
N TRP A 162 -4.82 11.28 -10.75
CA TRP A 162 -5.08 11.46 -12.20
C TRP A 162 -5.07 12.92 -12.68
N GLY A 163 -4.34 13.78 -11.96
CA GLY A 163 -4.25 15.22 -12.30
C GLY A 163 -5.43 16.08 -11.82
N ASN A 164 -6.29 15.56 -10.93
CA ASN A 164 -7.41 16.29 -10.32
C ASN A 164 -7.02 16.97 -9.02
#